data_43ce89628e7c727f5be0992c14b34dee
#
_entry.id   43ce89628e7c727f5be0992c14b34dee
#
_cell.length_a   1.000
_cell.length_b   1.000
_cell.length_c   1.000
_cell.angle_alpha   90.00
_cell.angle_beta   90.00
_cell.angle_gamma   90.00
#
_symmetry.space_group_name_H-M   'P 1'
#
loop_
_entity.id
_entity.type
_entity.pdbx_description
1 polymer ?
#
loop_
_entity_poly.entity_id
_entity_poly.type
_entity_poly.pdbx_seq_one_letter_code
_entity_poly.pdbx_strand_id
1 'polypeptide(L)' 'MANQVNRRDMERWLRDHGFVLAPGKKTGHVFYVRGAVKITLPGHGPQDLTKKHVALILRHLEAAGFDKDQIRRELDA' A
#
# COMPACT_ATOMS: atom_id res chain seq x y z
N MET A 1 8.93 -18.45 -0.04
CA MET A 1 7.77 -17.69 -0.35
C MET A 1 7.46 -16.63 0.65
N ALA A 2 7.61 -15.42 0.26
CA ALA A 2 7.35 -14.32 1.15
C ALA A 2 5.87 -14.07 1.23
N ASN A 3 5.32 -14.16 2.42
CA ASN A 3 3.95 -13.77 2.67
C ASN A 3 3.87 -12.33 3.13
N GLN A 4 4.98 -11.68 3.19
CA GLN A 4 5.06 -10.32 3.64
C GLN A 4 5.50 -9.43 2.50
N VAL A 5 4.92 -8.27 2.45
CA VAL A 5 5.29 -7.28 1.45
C VAL A 5 6.12 -6.22 2.14
N ASN A 6 7.27 -5.94 1.55
CA ASN A 6 8.13 -4.90 2.05
C ASN A 6 7.43 -3.55 1.86
N ARG A 7 7.50 -2.72 2.88
CA ARG A 7 6.87 -1.41 2.83
C ARG A 7 7.36 -0.58 1.64
N ARG A 8 8.64 -0.63 1.38
CA ARG A 8 9.24 0.10 0.28
C ARG A 8 8.66 -0.33 -1.07
N ASP A 9 8.46 -1.63 -1.22
CA ASP A 9 7.90 -2.16 -2.46
C ASP A 9 6.46 -1.73 -2.64
N MET A 10 5.69 -1.71 -1.56
CA MET A 10 4.31 -1.25 -1.62
C MET A 10 4.24 0.22 -1.98
N GLU A 11 5.09 1.04 -1.37
CA GLU A 11 5.10 2.46 -1.69
C GLU A 11 5.48 2.71 -3.13
N ARG A 12 6.44 1.95 -3.62
CA ARG A 12 6.87 2.05 -5.00
C ARG A 12 5.73 1.67 -5.95
N TRP A 13 5.04 0.58 -5.63
CA TRP A 13 3.91 0.16 -6.46
C TRP A 13 2.85 1.25 -6.52
N LEU A 14 2.55 1.85 -5.38
CA LEU A 14 1.55 2.91 -5.32
C LEU A 14 1.97 4.11 -6.17
N ARG A 15 3.21 4.53 -6.06
CA ARG A 15 3.69 5.66 -6.86
C ARG A 15 3.66 5.33 -8.35
N ASP A 16 4.04 4.12 -8.70
CA ASP A 16 4.06 3.71 -10.10
C ASP A 16 2.66 3.70 -10.70
N HIS A 17 1.65 3.59 -9.86
CA HIS A 17 0.27 3.55 -10.31
C HIS A 17 -0.48 4.86 -10.09
N GLY A 18 0.25 5.93 -9.91
CA GLY A 18 -0.34 7.26 -9.87
C GLY A 18 -0.74 7.77 -8.50
N PHE A 19 -0.43 7.02 -7.45
CA PHE A 19 -0.69 7.50 -6.10
C PHE A 19 0.38 8.50 -5.68
N VAL A 20 -0.06 9.51 -4.96
CA VAL A 20 0.82 10.59 -4.51
C VAL A 20 0.89 10.57 -3.00
N LEU A 21 2.08 10.74 -2.48
CA LEU A 21 2.29 10.79 -1.04
C LEU A 21 1.64 12.03 -0.45
N ALA A 22 0.78 11.82 0.53
CA ALA A 22 0.16 12.91 1.26
C ALA A 22 0.66 12.85 2.70
N PRO A 23 1.21 13.92 3.22
CA PRO A 23 1.76 13.90 4.58
C PRO A 23 0.66 13.75 5.61
N GLY A 24 0.89 12.84 6.55
CA GLY A 24 0.02 12.70 7.69
C GLY A 24 0.32 13.81 8.69
N LYS A 25 -0.65 14.14 9.49
CA LYS A 25 -0.46 15.30 10.36
C LYS A 25 0.22 14.98 11.66
N LYS A 26 -0.29 14.02 12.41
CA LYS A 26 0.25 13.81 13.75
C LYS A 26 0.58 12.37 14.07
N THR A 27 0.03 11.46 13.35
CA THR A 27 0.09 10.07 13.74
C THR A 27 1.32 9.34 13.25
N GLY A 28 2.09 9.96 12.40
CA GLY A 28 3.21 9.26 11.80
C GLY A 28 2.78 8.30 10.71
N HIS A 29 1.50 8.20 10.44
CA HIS A 29 1.03 7.38 9.34
C HIS A 29 1.27 8.06 8.02
N VAL A 30 1.45 7.26 7.00
CA VAL A 30 1.71 7.75 5.65
C VAL A 30 0.49 7.44 4.80
N PHE A 31 0.07 8.43 4.01
CA PHE A 31 -1.08 8.27 3.14
C PHE A 31 -0.67 8.43 1.70
N TYR A 32 -1.20 7.57 0.86
CA TYR A 32 -1.07 7.70 -0.59
C TYR A 32 -2.45 7.89 -1.17
N VAL A 33 -2.60 8.91 -2.00
CA VAL A 33 -3.91 9.24 -2.56
C VAL A 33 -3.87 9.29 -4.07
N ARG A 34 -4.97 8.87 -4.66
CA ARG A 34 -5.19 8.96 -6.09
C ARG A 34 -6.66 9.24 -6.29
N GLY A 35 -7.01 10.51 -6.62
CA GLY A 35 -8.39 10.88 -6.71
C GLY A 35 -9.10 10.69 -5.38
N ALA A 36 -10.15 9.90 -5.37
CA ALA A 36 -10.91 9.63 -4.16
C ALA A 36 -10.37 8.46 -3.36
N VAL A 37 -9.34 7.79 -3.84
CA VAL A 37 -8.80 6.61 -3.19
C VAL A 37 -7.67 7.01 -2.26
N LYS A 38 -7.74 6.51 -1.02
CA LYS A 38 -6.75 6.81 -0.01
C LYS A 38 -6.25 5.52 0.61
N ILE A 39 -4.95 5.32 0.54
CA ILE A 39 -4.30 4.14 1.11
C ILE A 39 -3.46 4.58 2.29
N THR A 40 -3.71 3.99 3.44
CA THR A 40 -2.99 4.32 4.67
C THR A 40 -1.95 3.25 4.96
N LEU A 41 -0.72 3.68 5.20
CA LEU A 41 0.36 2.79 5.60
C LEU A 41 0.80 3.13 7.01
N PRO A 42 1.21 2.12 7.79
CA PRO A 42 1.74 2.40 9.11
C PRO A 42 3.00 3.24 8.98
N GLY A 43 3.16 4.20 9.85
CA GLY A 43 4.22 5.19 9.76
C GLY A 43 5.51 4.84 10.46
N HIS A 44 5.63 3.65 10.97
CA HIS A 44 6.79 3.33 11.80
C HIS A 44 7.83 2.51 11.05
N GLY A 45 8.92 3.16 10.78
CA GLY A 45 10.14 2.49 10.38
C GLY A 45 10.04 1.69 9.09
N PRO A 46 11.14 1.10 8.71
CA PRO A 46 11.24 0.34 7.46
C PRO A 46 10.86 -1.12 7.69
N GLN A 47 9.71 -1.36 8.21
CA GLN A 47 9.30 -2.71 8.49
C GLN A 47 8.45 -3.28 7.39
N ASP A 48 8.49 -4.60 7.25
CA ASP A 48 7.59 -5.26 6.34
C ASP A 48 6.16 -5.09 6.82
N LEU A 49 5.27 -5.01 5.87
CA LEU A 49 3.86 -4.91 6.20
C LEU A 49 3.34 -6.27 6.63
N THR A 50 2.50 -6.29 7.64
CA THR A 50 1.90 -7.54 8.09
C THR A 50 0.88 -8.01 7.05
N LYS A 51 0.52 -9.29 7.14
CA LYS A 51 -0.51 -9.84 6.28
C LYS A 51 -1.81 -9.07 6.40
N LYS A 52 -2.12 -8.65 7.60
CA LYS A 52 -3.32 -7.90 7.88
C LYS A 52 -3.34 -6.58 7.14
N HIS A 53 -2.23 -5.86 7.20
CA HIS A 53 -2.12 -4.60 6.50
C HIS A 53 -2.18 -4.76 4.99
N VAL A 54 -1.47 -5.77 4.49
CA VAL A 54 -1.48 -6.03 3.06
C VAL A 54 -2.89 -6.37 2.59
N ALA A 55 -3.59 -7.22 3.32
CA ALA A 55 -4.95 -7.59 2.96
C ALA A 55 -5.87 -6.36 2.93
N LEU A 56 -5.72 -5.49 3.91
CA LEU A 56 -6.53 -4.28 3.98
C LEU A 56 -6.24 -3.34 2.81
N ILE A 57 -4.98 -3.17 2.50
CA ILE A 57 -4.58 -2.33 1.38
C ILE A 57 -5.12 -2.90 0.06
N LEU A 58 -4.97 -4.20 -0.13
CA LEU A 58 -5.46 -4.84 -1.34
C LEU A 58 -6.97 -4.71 -1.47
N ARG A 59 -7.68 -4.75 -0.36
CA ARG A 59 -9.12 -4.56 -0.35
C ARG A 59 -9.49 -3.18 -0.85
N HIS A 60 -8.79 -2.17 -0.35
CA HIS A 60 -9.04 -0.80 -0.78
C HIS A 60 -8.72 -0.62 -2.26
N LEU A 61 -7.64 -1.22 -2.72
CA LEU A 61 -7.27 -1.13 -4.12
C LEU A 61 -8.25 -1.87 -5.01
N GLU A 62 -8.75 -3.00 -4.54
CA GLU A 62 -9.74 -3.76 -5.29
C GLU A 62 -11.03 -2.93 -5.44
N ALA A 63 -11.42 -2.26 -4.38
CA ALA A 63 -12.59 -1.39 -4.43
C ALA A 63 -12.39 -0.22 -5.39
N ALA A 64 -11.15 0.14 -5.63
CA ALA A 64 -10.81 1.21 -6.57
C ALA A 64 -10.71 0.73 -8.01
N GLY A 65 -10.89 -0.56 -8.26
CA GLY A 65 -10.85 -1.10 -9.60
C GLY A 65 -9.60 -1.87 -9.97
N PHE A 66 -8.69 -2.05 -9.03
CA PHE A 66 -7.48 -2.82 -9.30
C PHE A 66 -7.72 -4.30 -9.03
N ASP A 67 -6.99 -5.14 -9.75
CA ASP A 67 -7.07 -6.58 -9.56
C ASP A 67 -6.06 -6.99 -8.49
N LYS A 68 -6.54 -7.54 -7.38
CA LYS A 68 -5.65 -7.89 -6.29
C LYS A 68 -4.66 -9.00 -6.65
N ASP A 69 -5.04 -9.90 -7.53
CA ASP A 69 -4.14 -10.97 -7.95
C ASP A 69 -2.99 -10.40 -8.77
N GLN A 70 -3.29 -9.43 -9.61
CA GLN A 70 -2.26 -8.76 -10.39
C GLN A 70 -1.33 -7.98 -9.47
N ILE A 71 -1.88 -7.30 -8.47
CA ILE A 71 -1.07 -6.55 -7.52
C ILE A 71 -0.10 -7.48 -6.81
N ARG A 72 -0.59 -8.63 -6.37
CA ARG A 72 0.26 -9.60 -5.69
C ARG A 72 1.39 -10.08 -6.57
N ARG A 73 1.11 -10.32 -7.83
CA ARG A 73 2.15 -10.73 -8.76
C ARG A 73 3.17 -9.65 -8.97
N GLU A 74 2.73 -8.41 -9.06
CA GLU A 74 3.64 -7.29 -9.27
C GLU A 74 4.48 -7.00 -8.05
N LEU A 75 3.94 -7.26 -6.87
CA LEU A 75 4.69 -7.09 -5.64
C LEU A 75 5.55 -8.32 -5.31
N ASP A 76 5.39 -9.36 -6.08
CA ASP A 76 6.10 -10.61 -5.85
C ASP A 76 5.86 -11.15 -4.45
N ALA A 77 4.65 -11.10 -4.07
CA ALA A 77 4.28 -11.54 -2.73
C ALA A 77 3.69 -12.93 -2.77
#